data_5a8d6c95787ac4ebc5830eee5ca648c1
#
_entry.id   5a8d6c95787ac4ebc5830eee5ca648c1
#
_cell.length_a   1.000
_cell.length_b   1.000
_cell.length_c   1.000
_cell.angle_alpha   90.00
_cell.angle_beta   90.00
_cell.angle_gamma   90.00
#
_symmetry.space_group_name_H-M   'P 1'
#
loop_
_entity.id
_entity.type
_entity.pdbx_description
1 polymer ?
#
loop_
_entity_poly.entity_id
_entity_poly.type
_entity_poly.pdbx_seq_one_letter_code
_entity_poly.pdbx_strand_id
1 'polypeptide(L)'
;MIQKPIVQAIEQTLAAHLRSRTEWDEPPVVFTIQQSGPDSVVLVHIPVPRVVWDAHGHPPTVVANLAATVHQLPRHPDGTHLLVHQRAGKLLGVGFRYEAYTLAASSDAPAVQEAVRRRKAGGSVPRFREIVGRREERCITAVDLDGGRYMVTATRIEQAKSEATEPRTKYLAFSDPKRDTLTGNVVDATIRLLNAIKPLPIRDDPGGHR
;
A
#
# COMPACT_ATOMS: atom_id res chain seq x y z
N MET A 1 7.15 13.95 -14.49
CA MET A 1 5.81 14.13 -13.86
C MET A 1 4.85 13.15 -14.50
N ILE A 2 4.14 12.37 -13.68
CA ILE A 2 3.15 11.40 -14.16
C ILE A 2 1.91 12.15 -14.65
N GLN A 3 1.47 11.86 -15.87
CA GLN A 3 0.34 12.53 -16.49
C GLN A 3 -0.99 12.14 -15.84
N LYS A 4 -1.98 13.04 -15.87
CA LYS A 4 -3.31 12.81 -15.26
C LYS A 4 -4.00 11.52 -15.70
N PRO A 5 -4.00 11.09 -16.98
CA PRO A 5 -4.57 9.82 -17.40
C PRO A 5 -3.94 8.60 -16.68
N ILE A 6 -2.62 8.63 -16.48
CA ILE A 6 -1.90 7.57 -15.76
C ILE A 6 -2.28 7.55 -14.27
N VAL A 7 -2.44 8.70 -13.63
CA VAL A 7 -2.93 8.78 -12.24
C VAL A 7 -4.29 8.10 -12.11
N GLN A 8 -5.22 8.38 -13.03
CA GLN A 8 -6.53 7.74 -13.06
C GLN A 8 -6.42 6.23 -13.32
N ALA A 9 -5.53 5.80 -14.22
CA ALA A 9 -5.29 4.38 -14.47
C ALA A 9 -4.73 3.66 -13.22
N ILE A 10 -3.83 4.31 -12.45
CA ILE A 10 -3.35 3.78 -11.17
C ILE A 10 -4.53 3.59 -10.20
N GLU A 11 -5.35 4.62 -9.97
CA GLU A 11 -6.51 4.56 -9.08
C GLU A 11 -7.48 3.43 -9.45
N GLN A 12 -7.82 3.33 -10.75
CA GLN A 12 -8.72 2.31 -11.26
C GLN A 12 -8.15 0.91 -11.09
N THR A 13 -6.86 0.73 -11.38
CA THR A 13 -6.18 -0.57 -11.26
C THR A 13 -6.09 -1.03 -9.80
N LEU A 14 -5.76 -0.13 -8.88
CA LEU A 14 -5.73 -0.42 -7.45
C LEU A 14 -7.14 -0.78 -6.94
N ALA A 15 -8.16 -0.04 -7.33
CA ALA A 15 -9.53 -0.31 -6.97
C ALA A 15 -10.04 -1.65 -7.54
N ALA A 16 -9.71 -1.96 -8.81
CA ALA A 16 -10.04 -3.24 -9.42
C ALA A 16 -9.35 -4.40 -8.72
N HIS A 17 -8.05 -4.25 -8.38
CA HIS A 17 -7.30 -5.25 -7.64
C HIS A 17 -7.91 -5.55 -6.27
N LEU A 18 -8.37 -4.52 -5.54
CA LEU A 18 -9.02 -4.72 -4.25
C LEU A 18 -10.38 -5.40 -4.41
N ARG A 19 -11.18 -5.03 -5.42
CA ARG A 19 -12.50 -5.61 -5.68
C ARG A 19 -12.44 -7.07 -6.14
N SER A 20 -11.37 -7.47 -6.81
CA SER A 20 -11.19 -8.86 -7.26
C SER A 20 -10.93 -9.85 -6.11
N ARG A 21 -10.77 -9.35 -4.88
CA ARG A 21 -10.51 -10.17 -3.70
C ARG A 21 -11.79 -10.37 -2.92
N THR A 22 -12.24 -11.60 -2.85
CA THR A 22 -13.48 -12.01 -2.17
C THR A 22 -13.22 -12.54 -0.76
N GLU A 23 -12.05 -13.16 -0.54
CA GLU A 23 -11.70 -13.77 0.73
C GLU A 23 -10.99 -12.78 1.67
N TRP A 24 -11.23 -12.94 2.96
CA TRP A 24 -10.55 -12.22 4.04
C TRP A 24 -9.47 -13.10 4.66
N ASP A 25 -8.61 -12.49 5.51
CA ASP A 25 -7.46 -13.15 6.13
C ASP A 25 -6.38 -13.59 5.12
N GLU A 26 -6.31 -12.90 3.99
CA GLU A 26 -5.25 -13.10 3.01
C GLU A 26 -3.92 -12.48 3.50
N PRO A 27 -2.78 -13.13 3.19
CA PRO A 27 -1.49 -12.55 3.51
C PRO A 27 -1.29 -11.20 2.83
N PRO A 28 -0.54 -10.28 3.47
CA PRO A 28 -0.18 -9.01 2.86
C PRO A 28 0.58 -9.21 1.54
N VAL A 29 0.44 -8.26 0.62
CA VAL A 29 1.07 -8.32 -0.70
C VAL A 29 1.73 -7.00 -1.03
N VAL A 30 2.98 -7.06 -1.46
CA VAL A 30 3.73 -5.93 -2.02
C VAL A 30 3.77 -6.08 -3.53
N PHE A 31 3.67 -4.98 -4.25
CA PHE A 31 3.73 -4.98 -5.71
C PHE A 31 4.35 -3.70 -6.26
N THR A 32 4.94 -3.78 -7.45
CA THR A 32 5.29 -2.62 -8.26
C THR A 32 4.09 -2.21 -9.11
N ILE A 33 3.98 -0.92 -9.37
CA ILE A 33 3.02 -0.32 -10.30
C ILE A 33 3.80 0.02 -11.56
N GLN A 34 3.43 -0.57 -12.70
CA GLN A 34 4.18 -0.40 -13.95
C GLN A 34 3.26 0.03 -15.08
N GLN A 35 3.76 0.91 -15.94
CA GLN A 35 3.06 1.35 -17.13
C GLN A 35 3.26 0.32 -18.24
N SER A 36 2.18 -0.35 -18.65
CA SER A 36 2.19 -1.38 -19.71
C SER A 36 1.75 -0.85 -21.07
N GLY A 37 1.27 0.38 -21.16
CA GLY A 37 0.84 1.06 -22.37
C GLY A 37 0.64 2.56 -22.12
N PRO A 38 0.19 3.35 -23.11
CA PRO A 38 0.01 4.80 -22.96
C PRO A 38 -0.83 5.18 -21.74
N ASP A 39 -1.95 4.51 -21.54
CA ASP A 39 -2.90 4.76 -20.44
C ASP A 39 -3.19 3.48 -19.64
N SER A 40 -2.28 2.50 -19.70
CA SER A 40 -2.45 1.19 -19.06
C SER A 40 -1.43 0.97 -17.95
N VAL A 41 -1.92 0.44 -16.84
CA VAL A 41 -1.13 0.13 -15.65
C VAL A 41 -1.32 -1.32 -15.25
N VAL A 42 -0.25 -1.96 -14.82
CA VAL A 42 -0.24 -3.33 -14.31
C VAL A 42 0.41 -3.38 -12.93
N LEU A 43 -0.12 -4.24 -12.06
CA LEU A 43 0.47 -4.53 -10.76
C LEU A 43 1.29 -5.82 -10.85
N VAL A 44 2.57 -5.73 -10.52
CA VAL A 44 3.48 -6.87 -10.53
C VAL A 44 3.89 -7.20 -9.11
N HIS A 45 3.50 -8.37 -8.65
CA HIS A 45 3.76 -8.80 -7.27
C HIS A 45 5.26 -8.96 -7.01
N ILE A 46 5.71 -8.43 -5.88
CA ILE A 46 7.02 -8.71 -5.29
C ILE A 46 6.81 -9.90 -4.34
N PRO A 47 7.41 -11.06 -4.63
CA PRO A 47 7.23 -12.24 -3.79
C PRO A 47 7.91 -12.04 -2.44
N VAL A 48 7.11 -12.01 -1.37
CA VAL A 48 7.60 -12.00 0.02
C VAL A 48 7.13 -13.30 0.66
N PRO A 49 8.04 -14.17 1.07
CA PRO A 49 7.68 -15.44 1.69
C PRO A 49 6.81 -15.25 2.93
N ARG A 50 5.80 -16.12 3.12
CA ARG A 50 4.87 -16.04 4.25
C ARG A 50 5.60 -16.01 5.60
N VAL A 51 6.65 -16.79 5.74
CA VAL A 51 7.47 -16.82 6.95
C VAL A 51 8.02 -15.44 7.35
N VAL A 52 8.26 -14.55 6.40
CA VAL A 52 8.74 -13.18 6.66
C VAL A 52 7.62 -12.32 7.25
N TRP A 53 6.38 -12.50 6.79
CA TRP A 53 5.20 -11.85 7.37
C TRP A 53 4.94 -12.33 8.80
N ASP A 54 4.98 -13.63 9.01
CA ASP A 54 4.68 -14.26 10.30
C ASP A 54 5.75 -13.91 11.35
N ALA A 55 7.02 -13.84 10.97
CA ALA A 55 8.13 -13.56 11.90
C ALA A 55 8.10 -12.14 12.49
N HIS A 56 7.58 -11.16 11.76
CA HIS A 56 7.62 -9.75 12.17
C HIS A 56 6.28 -9.18 12.66
N GLY A 57 5.19 -9.91 12.50
CA GLY A 57 3.87 -9.64 13.08
C GLY A 57 3.20 -8.32 12.70
N HIS A 58 3.96 -7.32 12.21
CA HIS A 58 3.46 -6.00 11.85
C HIS A 58 3.82 -5.67 10.41
N PRO A 59 2.88 -5.70 9.46
CA PRO A 59 3.14 -5.58 8.03
C PRO A 59 3.97 -4.37 7.60
N PRO A 60 3.75 -3.14 8.10
CA PRO A 60 4.61 -2.00 7.76
C PRO A 60 6.09 -2.19 8.12
N THR A 61 6.37 -2.92 9.21
CA THR A 61 7.75 -3.24 9.61
C THR A 61 8.40 -4.18 8.60
N VAL A 62 7.65 -5.19 8.12
CA VAL A 62 8.14 -6.09 7.06
C VAL A 62 8.49 -5.32 5.79
N VAL A 63 7.62 -4.41 5.35
CA VAL A 63 7.86 -3.57 4.15
C VAL A 63 9.09 -2.67 4.35
N ALA A 64 9.27 -2.09 5.53
CA ALA A 64 10.44 -1.25 5.84
C ALA A 64 11.74 -2.07 5.84
N ASN A 65 11.72 -3.28 6.40
CA ASN A 65 12.87 -4.20 6.39
C ASN A 65 13.17 -4.70 4.97
N LEU A 66 12.14 -5.00 4.19
CA LEU A 66 12.28 -5.33 2.78
C LEU A 66 12.98 -4.19 2.03
N ALA A 67 12.58 -2.94 2.25
CA ALA A 67 13.21 -1.77 1.66
C ALA A 67 14.72 -1.69 1.97
N ALA A 68 15.10 -1.94 3.22
CA ALA A 68 16.51 -1.96 3.63
C ALA A 68 17.30 -3.10 2.96
N THR A 69 16.69 -4.28 2.83
CA THR A 69 17.32 -5.44 2.18
C THR A 69 17.47 -5.22 0.69
N VAL A 70 16.42 -4.79 0.00
CA VAL A 70 16.45 -4.62 -1.46
C VAL A 70 17.34 -3.47 -1.90
N HIS A 71 17.54 -2.47 -1.04
CA HIS A 71 18.48 -1.37 -1.33
C HIS A 71 19.90 -1.88 -1.58
N GLN A 72 20.28 -3.01 -0.98
CA GLN A 72 21.59 -3.62 -1.09
C GLN A 72 21.72 -4.59 -2.29
N LEU A 73 20.62 -4.94 -2.93
CA LEU A 73 20.64 -5.86 -4.07
C LEU A 73 21.23 -5.19 -5.32
N PRO A 74 21.86 -5.98 -6.20
CA PRO A 74 22.37 -5.47 -7.46
C PRO A 74 21.24 -4.92 -8.34
N ARG A 75 21.62 -4.07 -9.27
CA ARG A 75 20.73 -3.47 -10.28
C ARG A 75 21.12 -3.93 -11.67
N HIS A 76 20.22 -3.79 -12.62
CA HIS A 76 20.53 -3.93 -14.03
C HIS A 76 21.48 -2.80 -14.48
N PRO A 77 22.23 -3.00 -15.60
CA PRO A 77 23.15 -1.98 -16.12
C PRO A 77 22.52 -0.63 -16.44
N ASP A 78 21.21 -0.60 -16.71
CA ASP A 78 20.42 0.60 -16.94
C ASP A 78 19.96 1.29 -15.64
N GLY A 79 20.42 0.86 -14.48
CA GLY A 79 20.06 1.37 -13.16
C GLY A 79 18.72 0.86 -12.62
N THR A 80 17.99 0.07 -13.41
CA THR A 80 16.71 -0.51 -12.98
C THR A 80 16.96 -1.58 -11.91
N HIS A 81 16.15 -1.56 -10.85
CA HIS A 81 16.24 -2.57 -9.80
C HIS A 81 15.70 -3.94 -10.28
N LEU A 82 16.34 -5.04 -9.83
CA LEU A 82 15.96 -6.41 -10.20
C LEU A 82 14.50 -6.78 -9.87
N LEU A 83 13.90 -6.14 -8.87
CA LEU A 83 12.49 -6.34 -8.53
C LEU A 83 11.52 -5.70 -9.52
N VAL A 84 12.00 -4.83 -10.41
CA VAL A 84 11.19 -4.24 -11.46
C VAL A 84 11.19 -5.18 -12.66
N HIS A 85 10.04 -5.75 -12.97
CA HIS A 85 9.93 -6.69 -14.09
C HIS A 85 9.96 -5.91 -15.41
N GLN A 86 11.10 -5.88 -16.07
CA GLN A 86 11.32 -5.06 -17.29
C GLN A 86 10.29 -5.29 -18.40
N ARG A 87 9.81 -6.54 -18.58
CA ARG A 87 8.81 -6.88 -19.59
C ARG A 87 7.40 -6.38 -19.26
N ALA A 88 7.12 -6.03 -18.01
CA ALA A 88 5.81 -5.53 -17.61
C ALA A 88 5.65 -4.03 -17.87
N GLY A 89 6.75 -3.31 -18.15
CA GLY A 89 6.74 -1.90 -18.49
C GLY A 89 7.57 -1.01 -17.55
N LYS A 90 7.40 0.31 -17.70
CA LYS A 90 8.13 1.30 -16.93
C LYS A 90 7.59 1.38 -15.50
N LEU A 91 8.49 1.39 -14.50
CA LEU A 91 8.12 1.63 -13.11
C LEU A 91 7.43 2.98 -12.95
N LEU A 92 6.28 2.99 -12.32
CA LEU A 92 5.53 4.18 -11.90
C LEU A 92 5.51 4.35 -10.38
N GLY A 93 5.50 3.25 -9.62
CA GLY A 93 5.37 3.31 -8.18
C GLY A 93 5.40 1.93 -7.52
N VAL A 94 5.08 1.91 -6.24
CA VAL A 94 4.90 0.68 -5.45
C VAL A 94 3.62 0.76 -4.64
N GLY A 95 3.07 -0.41 -4.31
CA GLY A 95 1.90 -0.52 -3.47
C GLY A 95 2.01 -1.67 -2.49
N PHE A 96 1.22 -1.58 -1.44
CA PHE A 96 1.15 -2.54 -0.38
C PHE A 96 -0.32 -2.80 0.00
N ARG A 97 -0.76 -4.05 -0.16
CA ARG A 97 -2.08 -4.52 0.27
C ARG A 97 -1.96 -5.23 1.61
N TYR A 98 -2.83 -4.92 2.54
CA TYR A 98 -2.87 -5.49 3.88
C TYR A 98 -4.28 -5.41 4.47
N GLU A 99 -4.53 -6.17 5.52
CA GLU A 99 -5.73 -6.07 6.33
C GLU A 99 -5.40 -5.45 7.67
N ALA A 100 -6.30 -4.61 8.18
CA ALA A 100 -6.09 -3.88 9.42
C ALA A 100 -7.41 -3.68 10.17
N TYR A 101 -7.33 -3.58 11.49
CA TYR A 101 -8.41 -3.07 12.30
C TYR A 101 -8.32 -1.55 12.40
N THR A 102 -9.44 -0.89 12.17
CA THR A 102 -9.55 0.56 12.22
C THR A 102 -10.64 1.01 13.20
N LEU A 103 -10.52 2.26 13.67
CA LEU A 103 -11.49 2.92 14.53
C LEU A 103 -12.14 4.04 13.75
N ALA A 104 -13.43 3.89 13.42
CA ALA A 104 -14.16 4.96 12.77
C ALA A 104 -14.49 6.06 13.78
N ALA A 105 -14.04 7.29 13.51
CA ALA A 105 -14.37 8.44 14.36
C ALA A 105 -15.90 8.72 14.46
N SER A 106 -16.66 8.26 13.45
CA SER A 106 -18.12 8.34 13.41
C SER A 106 -18.82 7.12 14.03
N SER A 107 -18.11 6.23 14.72
CA SER A 107 -18.70 5.07 15.38
C SER A 107 -19.43 5.48 16.65
N ASP A 108 -20.64 4.98 16.84
CA ASP A 108 -21.44 5.19 18.05
C ASP A 108 -21.03 4.23 19.20
N ALA A 109 -20.10 3.29 18.95
CA ALA A 109 -19.63 2.36 19.95
C ALA A 109 -18.79 3.07 21.03
N PRO A 110 -19.18 3.01 22.31
CA PRO A 110 -18.51 3.75 23.39
C PRO A 110 -17.01 3.43 23.49
N ALA A 111 -16.63 2.17 23.30
CA ALA A 111 -15.24 1.73 23.33
C ALA A 111 -14.39 2.35 22.20
N VAL A 112 -14.99 2.54 21.02
CA VAL A 112 -14.33 3.21 19.89
C VAL A 112 -14.18 4.71 20.16
N GLN A 113 -15.23 5.37 20.65
CA GLN A 113 -15.18 6.80 20.98
C GLN A 113 -14.11 7.08 22.04
N GLU A 114 -14.06 6.26 23.08
CA GLU A 114 -13.05 6.38 24.14
C GLU A 114 -11.63 6.19 23.58
N ALA A 115 -11.41 5.16 22.75
CA ALA A 115 -10.12 4.89 22.12
C ALA A 115 -9.67 6.04 21.21
N VAL A 116 -10.59 6.60 20.42
CA VAL A 116 -10.33 7.78 19.55
C VAL A 116 -9.98 8.99 20.40
N ARG A 117 -10.72 9.24 21.49
CA ARG A 117 -10.45 10.34 22.42
C ARG A 117 -9.06 10.23 23.04
N ARG A 118 -8.70 9.04 23.58
CA ARG A 118 -7.38 8.78 24.17
C ARG A 118 -6.26 9.01 23.16
N ARG A 119 -6.42 8.50 21.93
CA ARG A 119 -5.42 8.68 20.87
C ARG A 119 -5.21 10.16 20.52
N LYS A 120 -6.29 10.95 20.42
CA LYS A 120 -6.21 12.39 20.16
C LYS A 120 -5.49 13.15 21.30
N ALA A 121 -5.63 12.65 22.52
CA ALA A 121 -4.94 13.19 23.69
C ALA A 121 -3.48 12.68 23.85
N GLY A 122 -2.96 11.90 22.89
CA GLY A 122 -1.62 11.31 22.99
C GLY A 122 -1.49 10.16 24.01
N GLY A 123 -2.61 9.65 24.52
CA GLY A 123 -2.64 8.57 25.50
C GLY A 123 -2.51 7.18 24.86
N SER A 124 -2.20 6.18 25.69
CA SER A 124 -2.15 4.78 25.27
C SER A 124 -3.54 4.25 24.94
N VAL A 125 -3.64 3.50 23.84
CA VAL A 125 -4.87 2.87 23.36
C VAL A 125 -4.64 1.35 23.33
N PRO A 126 -5.62 0.51 23.74
CA PRO A 126 -5.57 -0.93 23.55
C PRO A 126 -5.34 -1.30 22.09
N ARG A 127 -4.88 -2.52 21.83
CA ARG A 127 -4.74 -3.00 20.45
C ARG A 127 -6.10 -2.93 19.75
N PHE A 128 -6.17 -2.38 18.54
CA PHE A 128 -7.43 -2.16 17.84
C PHE A 128 -8.26 -3.43 17.69
N ARG A 129 -7.60 -4.60 17.54
CA ARG A 129 -8.28 -5.91 17.50
C ARG A 129 -9.08 -6.27 18.77
N GLU A 130 -8.80 -5.60 19.89
CA GLU A 130 -9.42 -5.85 21.20
C GLU A 130 -10.58 -4.89 21.48
N ILE A 131 -10.78 -3.87 20.62
CA ILE A 131 -11.80 -2.84 20.82
C ILE A 131 -13.11 -3.29 20.19
N VAL A 132 -14.17 -3.38 20.99
CA VAL A 132 -15.52 -3.69 20.51
C VAL A 132 -16.02 -2.56 19.62
N GLY A 133 -16.60 -2.90 18.46
CA GLY A 133 -17.06 -1.93 17.46
C GLY A 133 -15.97 -1.42 16.52
N ARG A 134 -14.78 -2.01 16.56
CA ARG A 134 -13.76 -1.81 15.52
C ARG A 134 -14.29 -2.22 14.15
N ARG A 135 -13.66 -1.70 13.12
CA ARG A 135 -13.89 -2.16 11.74
C ARG A 135 -12.69 -2.96 11.25
N GLU A 136 -12.97 -3.96 10.46
CA GLU A 136 -11.95 -4.68 9.70
C GLU A 136 -11.92 -4.11 8.30
N GLU A 137 -10.74 -3.71 7.85
CA GLU A 137 -10.55 -3.09 6.55
C GLU A 137 -9.41 -3.80 5.81
N ARG A 138 -9.65 -4.07 4.54
CA ARG A 138 -8.60 -4.38 3.59
C ARG A 138 -8.19 -3.10 2.90
N CYS A 139 -6.90 -2.81 2.93
CA CYS A 139 -6.34 -1.56 2.45
C CYS A 139 -5.31 -1.82 1.37
N ILE A 140 -5.25 -0.93 0.39
CA ILE A 140 -4.09 -0.74 -0.46
C ILE A 140 -3.57 0.67 -0.21
N THR A 141 -2.29 0.78 0.13
CA THR A 141 -1.55 2.04 0.15
C THR A 141 -0.52 1.98 -0.95
N ALA A 142 -0.44 3.02 -1.78
CA ALA A 142 0.53 3.08 -2.86
C ALA A 142 1.15 4.47 -2.96
N VAL A 143 2.35 4.53 -3.53
CA VAL A 143 3.11 5.76 -3.76
C VAL A 143 3.72 5.71 -5.15
N ASP A 144 3.61 6.77 -5.91
CA ASP A 144 4.23 6.89 -7.23
C ASP A 144 5.59 7.63 -7.19
N LEU A 145 6.30 7.61 -8.33
CA LEU A 145 7.63 8.23 -8.48
C LEU A 145 7.61 9.75 -8.33
N ASP A 146 6.48 10.40 -8.57
CA ASP A 146 6.30 11.84 -8.33
C ASP A 146 5.89 12.13 -6.88
N GLY A 147 5.71 11.06 -6.07
CA GLY A 147 5.34 11.08 -4.67
C GLY A 147 3.85 11.25 -4.44
N GLY A 148 3.01 11.11 -5.48
CA GLY A 148 1.57 10.97 -5.32
C GLY A 148 1.25 9.76 -4.43
N ARG A 149 0.23 9.87 -3.60
CA ARG A 149 -0.17 8.85 -2.63
C ARG A 149 -1.58 8.40 -2.92
N TYR A 150 -1.81 7.11 -2.81
CA TYR A 150 -3.09 6.48 -3.12
C TYR A 150 -3.50 5.59 -1.97
N MET A 151 -4.79 5.58 -1.68
CA MET A 151 -5.39 4.68 -0.70
C MET A 151 -6.71 4.15 -1.23
N VAL A 152 -6.86 2.84 -1.21
CA VAL A 152 -8.12 2.17 -1.51
C VAL A 152 -8.45 1.28 -0.33
N THR A 153 -9.67 1.36 0.16
CA THR A 153 -10.13 0.56 1.29
C THR A 153 -11.41 -0.20 0.96
N ALA A 154 -11.52 -1.38 1.53
CA ALA A 154 -12.72 -2.20 1.54
C ALA A 154 -13.03 -2.55 2.99
N THR A 155 -14.19 -2.12 3.49
CA THR A 155 -14.62 -2.38 4.87
C THR A 155 -15.45 -3.65 4.90
N ARG A 156 -15.10 -4.59 5.79
CA ARG A 156 -15.91 -5.75 6.12
C ARG A 156 -17.10 -5.29 6.94
N ILE A 157 -18.30 -5.44 6.39
CA ILE A 157 -19.53 -5.17 7.12
C ILE A 157 -19.94 -6.50 7.77
N GLU A 158 -19.76 -6.62 9.10
CA GLU A 158 -20.34 -7.71 9.86
C GLU A 158 -21.86 -7.59 9.76
N GLN A 159 -22.51 -8.61 9.21
CA GLN A 159 -23.97 -8.67 9.20
C GLN A 159 -24.45 -8.84 10.64
N ALA A 160 -25.29 -7.94 11.12
CA ALA A 160 -26.24 -8.25 12.18
C ALA A 160 -27.02 -9.49 11.72
N LYS A 161 -27.10 -10.51 12.59
CA LYS A 161 -27.71 -11.83 12.40
C LYS A 161 -29.08 -11.81 11.71
N SER A 162 -29.11 -11.57 10.41
CA SER A 162 -30.29 -11.63 9.55
C SER A 162 -29.93 -12.49 8.36
N GLU A 163 -30.77 -13.46 8.09
CA GLU A 163 -30.66 -14.49 7.07
C GLU A 163 -30.31 -13.92 5.69
N ALA A 164 -29.34 -14.56 5.05
CA ALA A 164 -29.07 -14.56 3.62
C ALA A 164 -28.81 -13.19 2.95
N THR A 165 -27.62 -12.64 3.12
CA THR A 165 -27.04 -11.75 2.08
C THR A 165 -25.51 -11.74 2.25
N GLU A 166 -24.79 -11.80 1.11
CA GLU A 166 -23.33 -11.76 1.06
C GLU A 166 -22.75 -10.55 1.81
N PRO A 167 -21.55 -10.65 2.42
CA PRO A 167 -20.94 -9.56 3.16
C PRO A 167 -20.79 -8.34 2.25
N ARG A 168 -21.53 -7.28 2.54
CA ARG A 168 -21.46 -6.04 1.77
C ARG A 168 -20.13 -5.36 2.04
N THR A 169 -19.32 -5.21 0.99
CA THR A 169 -18.05 -4.52 1.07
C THR A 169 -18.22 -3.08 0.56
N LYS A 170 -17.88 -2.10 1.39
CA LYS A 170 -17.86 -0.70 0.98
C LYS A 170 -16.44 -0.35 0.51
N TYR A 171 -16.32 0.09 -0.74
CA TYR A 171 -15.06 0.52 -1.32
C TYR A 171 -14.92 2.05 -1.28
N LEU A 172 -13.76 2.52 -0.88
CA LEU A 172 -13.36 3.92 -0.97
C LEU A 172 -12.01 3.99 -1.65
N ALA A 173 -11.89 4.85 -2.65
CA ALA A 173 -10.62 5.18 -3.28
C ALA A 173 -10.31 6.66 -3.02
N PHE A 174 -9.07 6.95 -2.67
CA PHE A 174 -8.59 8.28 -2.39
C PHE A 174 -7.19 8.46 -2.95
N SER A 175 -6.95 9.58 -3.62
CA SER A 175 -5.61 10.00 -4.04
C SER A 175 -5.24 11.31 -3.37
N ASP A 176 -3.97 11.44 -3.00
CA ASP A 176 -3.40 12.62 -2.37
C ASP A 176 -2.22 13.16 -3.20
N PRO A 177 -2.50 13.90 -4.28
CA PRO A 177 -1.46 14.48 -5.11
C PRO A 177 -0.64 15.55 -4.38
N LYS A 178 -1.19 16.16 -3.32
CA LYS A 178 -0.51 17.17 -2.50
C LYS A 178 0.39 16.58 -1.43
N ARG A 179 0.26 15.26 -1.12
CA ARG A 179 1.13 14.53 -0.18
C ARG A 179 0.99 14.95 1.30
N ASP A 180 -0.06 15.62 1.66
CA ASP A 180 -0.26 16.20 3.00
C ASP A 180 -1.30 15.49 3.86
N THR A 181 -2.20 14.73 3.26
CA THR A 181 -3.31 14.07 3.96
C THR A 181 -3.07 12.59 4.24
N LEU A 182 -2.45 11.85 3.30
CA LEU A 182 -2.08 10.46 3.51
C LEU A 182 -0.70 10.34 4.16
N THR A 183 -0.68 10.04 5.45
CA THR A 183 0.54 9.93 6.28
C THR A 183 0.50 8.68 7.14
N GLY A 184 1.62 8.34 7.77
CA GLY A 184 1.74 7.27 8.75
C GLY A 184 2.66 6.12 8.33
N ASN A 185 2.86 5.18 9.23
CA ASN A 185 3.89 4.13 9.12
C ASN A 185 3.81 3.29 7.84
N VAL A 186 2.59 3.03 7.33
CA VAL A 186 2.40 2.27 6.10
C VAL A 186 2.88 3.07 4.90
N VAL A 187 2.48 4.35 4.82
CA VAL A 187 2.91 5.27 3.76
C VAL A 187 4.42 5.42 3.77
N ASP A 188 5.00 5.64 4.95
CA ASP A 188 6.46 5.81 5.13
C ASP A 188 7.23 4.55 4.72
N ALA A 189 6.74 3.37 5.08
CA ALA A 189 7.33 2.10 4.66
C ALA A 189 7.27 1.92 3.13
N THR A 190 6.14 2.28 2.52
CA THR A 190 5.94 2.22 1.07
C THR A 190 6.86 3.21 0.34
N ILE A 191 7.02 4.44 0.87
CA ILE A 191 7.98 5.44 0.35
C ILE A 191 9.42 4.91 0.42
N ARG A 192 9.81 4.30 1.54
CA ARG A 192 11.15 3.70 1.69
C ARG A 192 11.39 2.62 0.65
N LEU A 193 10.42 1.75 0.43
CA LEU A 193 10.52 0.70 -0.58
C LEU A 193 10.64 1.29 -1.99
N LEU A 194 9.83 2.30 -2.35
CA LEU A 194 9.94 2.98 -3.63
C LEU A 194 11.34 3.58 -3.83
N ASN A 195 11.88 4.25 -2.81
CA ASN A 195 13.21 4.84 -2.85
C ASN A 195 14.31 3.78 -3.01
N ALA A 196 14.11 2.57 -2.47
CA ALA A 196 15.05 1.47 -2.62
C ALA A 196 15.08 0.91 -4.04
N ILE A 197 13.95 0.89 -4.76
CA ILE A 197 13.84 0.25 -6.08
C ILE A 197 13.76 1.23 -7.27
N LYS A 198 13.50 2.51 -7.03
CA LYS A 198 13.45 3.50 -8.12
C LYS A 198 14.75 3.51 -8.94
N PRO A 199 14.69 3.77 -10.25
CA PRO A 199 15.89 3.89 -11.07
C PRO A 199 16.85 4.94 -10.49
N LEU A 200 18.14 4.62 -10.47
CA LEU A 200 19.16 5.62 -10.16
C LEU A 200 19.44 6.45 -11.42
N PRO A 201 19.74 7.74 -11.28
CA PRO A 201 20.21 8.51 -12.41
C PRO A 201 21.51 7.87 -12.94
N ILE A 202 21.54 7.62 -14.24
CA ILE A 202 22.78 7.21 -14.92
C ILE A 202 23.76 8.34 -14.66
N ARG A 203 24.84 8.07 -13.97
CA ARG A 203 25.97 9.02 -13.92
C ARG A 203 26.57 9.03 -15.29
N ASP A 204 26.37 10.10 -16.04
CA ASP A 204 27.22 10.39 -17.20
C ASP A 204 28.64 10.43 -16.66
N ASP A 205 29.45 9.43 -17.01
CA ASP A 205 30.85 9.38 -16.65
C ASP A 205 31.54 10.44 -17.54
N PRO A 206 31.99 11.61 -16.99
CA PRO A 206 32.61 12.65 -17.78
C PRO A 206 34.04 12.30 -18.23
N GLY A 207 34.46 11.02 -18.05
CA GLY A 207 35.85 10.56 -18.20
C GLY A 207 36.17 9.66 -19.39
N GLY A 208 35.27 9.49 -20.36
CA GLY A 208 35.48 8.61 -21.53
C GLY A 208 36.27 9.23 -22.70
N HIS A 209 37.22 10.10 -22.47
CA HIS A 209 38.17 10.53 -23.48
C HIS A 209 39.60 10.25 -22.98
N ARG A 210 40.13 9.07 -23.31
CA ARG A 210 41.53 8.86 -23.61
C ARG A 210 41.71 7.79 -24.67
#